data_320fb64eadd86c114bfb58c48e615967
#
_entry.id   320fb64eadd86c114bfb58c48e615967
#
_cell.length_a   1.000
_cell.length_b   1.000
_cell.length_c   1.000
_cell.angle_alpha   90.00
_cell.angle_beta   90.00
_cell.angle_gamma   90.00
#
_symmetry.space_group_name_H-M   'P 1'
#
loop_
_entity.id
_entity.type
_entity.pdbx_description
1 polymer ?
#
loop_
_entity_poly.entity_id
_entity_poly.type
_entity_poly.pdbx_seq_one_letter_code
_entity_poly.pdbx_strand_id
1 'polypeptide(L)'
;YMELEEKFGIRSTFFFRTLYENGNVEDYEDDVLELQEGGWEIGLHTDPQSINDIEKIKQEKEKLESLTKKTIVGNRVHFLNYNSELPKKLNELGFLYDGSLRYSKDKIDEREMGYSKIDELIEFPVTLMDAYLFTHMGIKEEGIIPEFKKTLELGRDFSDQNVISVIWHDNVLKMRGGRMYEKILEFLTSQDDVKI
;
A
#
# COMPACT_ATOMS: atom_id res chain seq x y z
N TYR A 1 4.27 10.26 -10.00
CA TYR A 1 4.26 10.09 -8.54
C TYR A 1 5.63 10.42 -7.94
N MET A 2 6.73 9.88 -8.44
CA MET A 2 8.10 10.15 -7.97
C MET A 2 8.35 11.66 -7.78
N GLU A 3 8.17 12.46 -8.82
CA GLU A 3 8.37 13.92 -8.76
C GLU A 3 7.51 14.62 -7.69
N LEU A 4 6.27 14.14 -7.49
CA LEU A 4 5.40 14.67 -6.45
C LEU A 4 5.90 14.29 -5.06
N GLU A 5 6.24 13.03 -4.82
CA GLU A 5 6.75 12.58 -3.53
C GLU A 5 8.10 13.24 -3.19
N GLU A 6 8.99 13.38 -4.17
CA GLU A 6 10.25 14.10 -4.01
C GLU A 6 10.05 15.56 -3.56
N LYS A 7 9.09 16.26 -4.18
CA LYS A 7 8.75 17.64 -3.82
C LYS A 7 8.42 17.79 -2.33
N PHE A 8 7.83 16.75 -1.72
CA PHE A 8 7.46 16.72 -0.30
C PHE A 8 8.46 15.94 0.58
N GLY A 9 9.54 15.41 0.02
CA GLY A 9 10.54 14.62 0.76
C GLY A 9 10.04 13.27 1.22
N ILE A 10 9.04 12.70 0.53
CA ILE A 10 8.37 11.44 0.88
C ILE A 10 8.89 10.32 -0.03
N ARG A 11 8.87 9.10 0.50
CA ARG A 11 9.11 7.86 -0.24
C ARG A 11 8.08 6.82 0.19
N SER A 12 7.17 6.46 -0.70
CA SER A 12 6.20 5.38 -0.48
C SER A 12 6.76 4.02 -0.94
N THR A 13 6.03 2.95 -0.66
CA THR A 13 6.30 1.63 -1.23
C THR A 13 5.49 1.46 -2.51
N PHE A 14 6.15 1.12 -3.60
CA PHE A 14 5.51 0.74 -4.86
C PHE A 14 5.37 -0.78 -4.94
N PHE A 15 4.13 -1.25 -4.98
CA PHE A 15 3.82 -2.68 -5.06
C PHE A 15 3.60 -3.11 -6.52
N PHE A 16 4.44 -4.01 -7.01
CA PHE A 16 4.38 -4.52 -8.38
C PHE A 16 3.82 -5.93 -8.47
N ARG A 17 2.87 -6.15 -9.38
CA ARG A 17 2.49 -7.49 -9.80
C ARG A 17 3.57 -8.05 -10.74
N THR A 18 3.84 -9.34 -10.63
CA THR A 18 4.84 -9.99 -11.49
C THR A 18 4.25 -10.50 -12.80
N LEU A 19 2.92 -10.73 -12.83
CA LEU A 19 2.17 -11.13 -14.02
C LEU A 19 0.96 -10.21 -14.21
N TYR A 20 0.76 -9.75 -15.44
CA TYR A 20 -0.40 -8.99 -15.88
C TYR A 20 -1.14 -9.79 -16.96
N GLU A 21 -2.39 -9.42 -17.26
CA GLU A 21 -3.17 -10.09 -18.32
C GLU A 21 -2.45 -10.07 -19.69
N ASN A 22 -1.74 -8.99 -20.00
CA ASN A 22 -1.09 -8.75 -21.30
C ASN A 22 0.39 -8.36 -21.17
N GLY A 23 1.10 -8.87 -20.16
CA GLY A 23 2.49 -8.53 -19.93
C GLY A 23 3.02 -9.09 -18.60
N ASN A 24 4.22 -8.69 -18.26
CA ASN A 24 4.84 -9.07 -17.02
C ASN A 24 5.74 -7.95 -16.46
N VAL A 25 6.29 -8.12 -15.25
CA VAL A 25 7.05 -7.06 -14.58
C VAL A 25 8.33 -6.66 -15.32
N GLU A 26 8.91 -7.56 -16.12
CA GLU A 26 10.10 -7.28 -16.93
C GLU A 26 9.82 -6.24 -18.03
N ASP A 27 8.56 -6.07 -18.44
CA ASP A 27 8.18 -5.01 -19.40
C ASP A 27 8.28 -3.60 -18.77
N TYR A 28 8.41 -3.52 -17.44
CA TYR A 28 8.53 -2.31 -16.62
C TYR A 28 9.87 -2.26 -15.85
N GLU A 29 10.89 -3.01 -16.30
CA GLU A 29 12.18 -3.11 -15.60
C GLU A 29 12.81 -1.74 -15.35
N ASP A 30 12.83 -0.87 -16.36
CA ASP A 30 13.41 0.47 -16.25
C ASP A 30 12.69 1.30 -15.17
N ASP A 31 11.34 1.27 -15.14
CA ASP A 31 10.55 1.99 -14.14
C ASP A 31 10.81 1.48 -12.71
N VAL A 32 10.89 0.14 -12.55
CA VAL A 32 11.17 -0.49 -11.23
C VAL A 32 12.56 -0.10 -10.75
N LEU A 33 13.56 -0.14 -11.63
CA LEU A 33 14.94 0.20 -11.26
C LEU A 33 15.09 1.70 -10.97
N GLU A 34 14.44 2.57 -11.73
CA GLU A 34 14.45 4.01 -11.49
C GLU A 34 13.84 4.35 -10.10
N LEU A 35 12.72 3.76 -9.77
CA LEU A 35 12.11 3.89 -8.43
C LEU A 35 13.08 3.44 -7.33
N GLN A 36 13.69 2.26 -7.50
CA GLN A 36 14.62 1.71 -6.53
C GLN A 36 15.88 2.57 -6.35
N GLU A 37 16.44 3.11 -7.45
CA GLU A 37 17.61 4.01 -7.43
C GLU A 37 17.26 5.35 -6.76
N GLY A 38 16.03 5.83 -6.95
CA GLY A 38 15.50 7.01 -6.29
C GLY A 38 15.18 6.83 -4.80
N GLY A 39 15.33 5.60 -4.27
CA GLY A 39 15.14 5.28 -2.84
C GLY A 39 13.73 4.90 -2.44
N TRP A 40 12.84 4.65 -3.41
CA TRP A 40 11.52 4.06 -3.13
C TRP A 40 11.64 2.57 -2.83
N GLU A 41 10.80 2.10 -1.94
CA GLU A 41 10.70 0.67 -1.67
C GLU A 41 9.88 -0.02 -2.77
N ILE A 42 10.37 -1.19 -3.20
CA ILE A 42 9.65 -2.08 -4.12
C ILE A 42 9.07 -3.23 -3.32
N GLY A 43 7.75 -3.36 -3.33
CA GLY A 43 7.01 -4.44 -2.68
C GLY A 43 6.34 -5.36 -3.70
N LEU A 44 6.00 -6.57 -3.26
CA LEU A 44 5.23 -7.52 -4.07
C LEU A 44 3.73 -7.22 -4.01
N HIS A 45 3.11 -7.06 -5.17
CA HIS A 45 1.64 -7.04 -5.30
C HIS A 45 1.14 -8.44 -5.69
N THR A 46 1.04 -9.32 -4.69
CA THR A 46 0.67 -10.74 -4.88
C THR A 46 -0.63 -10.91 -5.65
N ASP A 47 -0.65 -11.84 -6.60
CA ASP A 47 -1.88 -12.19 -7.33
C ASP A 47 -2.92 -12.80 -6.37
N PRO A 48 -4.20 -12.40 -6.45
CA PRO A 48 -5.24 -12.89 -5.55
C PRO A 48 -5.49 -14.39 -5.67
N GLN A 49 -5.10 -15.03 -6.76
CA GLN A 49 -5.20 -16.48 -6.91
C GLN A 49 -4.05 -17.22 -6.24
N SER A 50 -2.96 -16.53 -5.95
CA SER A 50 -1.76 -17.13 -5.33
C SER A 50 -1.84 -17.29 -3.82
N ILE A 51 -2.77 -16.60 -3.14
CA ILE A 51 -2.85 -16.60 -1.66
C ILE A 51 -3.04 -17.98 -1.03
N ASN A 52 -3.57 -18.94 -1.78
CA ASN A 52 -3.76 -20.32 -1.31
C ASN A 52 -2.55 -21.23 -1.59
N ASP A 53 -1.57 -20.77 -2.36
CA ASP A 53 -0.44 -21.55 -2.85
C ASP A 53 0.88 -20.84 -2.55
N ILE A 54 1.59 -21.29 -1.52
CA ILE A 54 2.85 -20.69 -1.07
C ILE A 54 3.94 -20.70 -2.16
N GLU A 55 3.97 -21.74 -3.00
CA GLU A 55 4.97 -21.84 -4.07
C GLU A 55 4.72 -20.79 -5.16
N LYS A 56 3.47 -20.43 -5.42
CA LYS A 56 3.16 -19.32 -6.34
C LYS A 56 3.59 -17.98 -5.78
N ILE A 57 3.29 -17.70 -4.51
CA ILE A 57 3.76 -16.47 -3.85
C ILE A 57 5.29 -16.38 -3.89
N LYS A 58 5.96 -17.51 -3.61
CA LYS A 58 7.42 -17.63 -3.69
C LYS A 58 7.95 -17.29 -5.08
N GLN A 59 7.37 -17.89 -6.12
CA GLN A 59 7.76 -17.60 -7.52
C GLN A 59 7.58 -16.13 -7.89
N GLU A 60 6.48 -15.52 -7.48
CA GLU A 60 6.23 -14.09 -7.68
C GLU A 60 7.30 -13.25 -6.98
N LYS A 61 7.62 -13.58 -5.72
CA LYS A 61 8.67 -12.91 -4.94
C LYS A 61 10.04 -13.03 -5.61
N GLU A 62 10.47 -14.27 -5.92
CA GLU A 62 11.75 -14.55 -6.56
C GLU A 62 11.92 -13.85 -7.89
N LYS A 63 10.84 -13.74 -8.66
CA LYS A 63 10.83 -13.02 -9.93
C LYS A 63 11.14 -11.53 -9.73
N LEU A 64 10.49 -10.88 -8.77
CA LEU A 64 10.72 -9.47 -8.46
C LEU A 64 12.12 -9.25 -7.85
N GLU A 65 12.59 -10.15 -6.98
CA GLU A 65 13.95 -10.14 -6.43
C GLU A 65 15.01 -10.34 -7.51
N SER A 66 14.73 -11.18 -8.50
CA SER A 66 15.63 -11.38 -9.65
C SER A 66 15.78 -10.11 -10.49
N LEU A 67 14.74 -9.29 -10.62
CA LEU A 67 14.77 -8.02 -11.32
C LEU A 67 15.50 -6.95 -10.49
N THR A 68 15.08 -6.76 -9.25
CA THR A 68 15.59 -5.69 -8.37
C THR A 68 16.98 -5.98 -7.78
N LYS A 69 17.43 -7.23 -7.77
CA LYS A 69 18.63 -7.73 -7.06
C LYS A 69 18.60 -7.41 -5.55
N LYS A 70 17.43 -7.19 -4.99
CA LYS A 70 17.22 -6.92 -3.55
C LYS A 70 16.15 -7.86 -3.00
N THR A 71 16.22 -8.14 -1.71
CA THR A 71 15.18 -8.87 -0.98
C THR A 71 13.91 -8.05 -0.93
N ILE A 72 12.79 -8.63 -1.31
CA ILE A 72 11.46 -8.04 -1.22
C ILE A 72 10.88 -8.41 0.15
N VAL A 73 10.57 -7.39 0.94
CA VAL A 73 10.13 -7.55 2.33
C VAL A 73 8.69 -7.15 2.57
N GLY A 74 8.11 -6.33 1.68
CA GLY A 74 6.73 -5.88 1.75
C GLY A 74 5.81 -6.64 0.82
N ASN A 75 4.61 -6.97 1.28
CA ASN A 75 3.56 -7.61 0.49
C ASN A 75 2.26 -6.82 0.54
N ARG A 76 1.50 -6.91 -0.54
CA ARG A 76 0.09 -6.50 -0.64
C ARG A 76 -0.61 -7.35 -1.69
N VAL A 77 -1.72 -7.97 -1.31
CA VAL A 77 -2.48 -8.79 -2.25
C VAL A 77 -3.39 -7.90 -3.10
N HIS A 78 -3.40 -8.14 -4.40
CA HIS A 78 -4.30 -7.46 -5.33
C HIS A 78 -5.77 -7.69 -4.94
N PHE A 79 -6.61 -6.63 -5.06
CA PHE A 79 -7.97 -6.57 -4.54
C PHE A 79 -8.11 -6.70 -3.02
N LEU A 80 -7.01 -6.62 -2.25
CA LEU A 80 -6.99 -6.85 -0.81
C LEU A 80 -7.62 -8.21 -0.43
N ASN A 81 -7.37 -9.23 -1.27
CA ASN A 81 -7.82 -10.57 -0.97
C ASN A 81 -7.01 -11.13 0.21
N TYR A 82 -7.70 -11.63 1.21
CA TYR A 82 -7.09 -12.02 2.47
C TYR A 82 -7.74 -13.28 3.04
N ASN A 83 -6.94 -14.15 3.64
CA ASN A 83 -7.42 -15.26 4.46
C ASN A 83 -6.50 -15.46 5.67
N SER A 84 -6.97 -16.20 6.67
CA SER A 84 -6.26 -16.41 7.94
C SER A 84 -4.92 -17.16 7.81
N GLU A 85 -4.68 -17.87 6.71
CA GLU A 85 -3.45 -18.62 6.45
C GLU A 85 -2.38 -17.78 5.72
N LEU A 86 -2.79 -16.66 5.14
CA LEU A 86 -1.87 -15.79 4.39
C LEU A 86 -0.69 -15.29 5.24
N PRO A 87 -0.89 -14.75 6.46
CA PRO A 87 0.22 -14.25 7.27
C PRO A 87 1.28 -15.32 7.56
N LYS A 88 0.87 -16.55 7.83
CA LYS A 88 1.79 -17.66 8.05
C LYS A 88 2.66 -17.94 6.82
N LYS A 89 2.06 -18.00 5.63
CA LYS A 89 2.79 -18.21 4.37
C LYS A 89 3.77 -17.09 4.09
N LEU A 90 3.35 -15.83 4.28
CA LEU A 90 4.22 -14.67 4.10
C LEU A 90 5.40 -14.68 5.08
N ASN A 91 5.15 -15.04 6.34
CA ASN A 91 6.19 -15.19 7.35
C ASN A 91 7.20 -16.29 6.97
N GLU A 92 6.73 -17.46 6.51
CA GLU A 92 7.58 -18.56 6.03
C GLU A 92 8.45 -18.13 4.83
N LEU A 93 7.95 -17.24 3.98
CA LEU A 93 8.68 -16.68 2.83
C LEU A 93 9.58 -15.48 3.19
N GLY A 94 9.65 -15.10 4.47
CA GLY A 94 10.50 -14.02 4.96
C GLY A 94 10.04 -12.62 4.59
N PHE A 95 8.74 -12.42 4.37
CA PHE A 95 8.18 -11.07 4.34
C PHE A 95 8.20 -10.48 5.75
N LEU A 96 8.48 -9.18 5.86
CA LEU A 96 8.47 -8.46 7.13
C LEU A 96 7.13 -7.82 7.42
N TYR A 97 6.40 -7.44 6.37
CA TYR A 97 5.07 -6.86 6.54
C TYR A 97 4.12 -7.20 5.38
N ASP A 98 2.83 -7.11 5.70
CA ASP A 98 1.73 -7.17 4.74
C ASP A 98 0.79 -5.97 4.91
N GLY A 99 0.18 -5.54 3.84
CA GLY A 99 -0.79 -4.46 3.81
C GLY A 99 -2.05 -4.86 3.06
N SER A 100 -2.56 -6.07 3.31
CA SER A 100 -3.72 -6.61 2.58
C SER A 100 -5.01 -6.58 3.40
N LEU A 101 -4.93 -6.57 4.73
CA LEU A 101 -6.10 -6.67 5.59
C LEU A 101 -6.96 -5.41 5.51
N ARG A 102 -8.27 -5.58 5.33
CA ARG A 102 -9.26 -4.53 5.43
C ARG A 102 -10.56 -5.07 5.99
N TYR A 103 -11.20 -4.30 6.87
CA TYR A 103 -12.44 -4.67 7.54
C TYR A 103 -13.68 -4.06 6.89
N SER A 104 -13.59 -2.88 6.28
CA SER A 104 -14.73 -2.19 5.68
C SER A 104 -14.39 -1.53 4.34
N LYS A 105 -15.38 -1.51 3.41
CA LYS A 105 -15.30 -0.79 2.13
C LYS A 105 -16.03 0.54 2.17
N ASP A 106 -17.03 0.66 3.05
CA ASP A 106 -18.01 1.74 3.03
C ASP A 106 -17.76 2.81 4.10
N LYS A 107 -16.81 2.57 5.00
CA LYS A 107 -16.43 3.50 6.07
C LYS A 107 -14.99 3.27 6.51
N ILE A 108 -14.41 4.26 7.18
CA ILE A 108 -13.19 4.05 7.96
C ILE A 108 -13.54 3.26 9.21
N ASP A 109 -12.84 2.16 9.43
CA ASP A 109 -13.02 1.29 10.60
C ASP A 109 -11.84 1.46 11.55
N GLU A 110 -12.12 1.65 12.84
CA GLU A 110 -11.09 1.85 13.86
C GLU A 110 -10.09 0.69 13.94
N ARG A 111 -10.53 -0.53 13.59
CA ARG A 111 -9.65 -1.72 13.52
C ARG A 111 -8.60 -1.66 12.41
N GLU A 112 -8.72 -0.69 11.49
CA GLU A 112 -7.78 -0.44 10.39
C GLU A 112 -6.69 0.57 10.78
N MET A 113 -6.70 1.02 12.04
CA MET A 113 -5.67 1.92 12.58
C MET A 113 -4.64 1.14 13.38
N GLY A 114 -3.39 1.54 13.24
CA GLY A 114 -2.27 0.85 13.89
C GLY A 114 -1.75 -0.33 13.07
N TYR A 115 -1.17 -1.28 13.75
CA TYR A 115 -0.65 -2.52 13.17
C TYR A 115 -0.82 -3.68 14.15
N SER A 116 -0.73 -4.90 13.65
CA SER A 116 -0.66 -6.09 14.48
C SER A 116 0.57 -6.92 14.12
N LYS A 117 1.11 -7.65 15.08
CA LYS A 117 2.19 -8.60 14.85
C LYS A 117 1.62 -10.02 14.86
N ILE A 118 1.90 -10.77 13.78
CA ILE A 118 1.50 -12.16 13.61
C ILE A 118 2.79 -12.95 13.36
N ASP A 119 3.28 -13.64 14.39
CA ASP A 119 4.64 -14.19 14.45
C ASP A 119 5.68 -13.09 14.22
N GLU A 120 6.49 -13.15 13.17
CA GLU A 120 7.44 -12.09 12.82
C GLU A 120 6.91 -11.10 11.78
N LEU A 121 5.76 -11.38 11.17
CA LEU A 121 5.11 -10.51 10.19
C LEU A 121 4.37 -9.36 10.88
N ILE A 122 4.51 -8.15 10.34
CA ILE A 122 3.70 -7.00 10.75
C ILE A 122 2.57 -6.82 9.72
N GLU A 123 1.33 -6.87 10.19
CA GLU A 123 0.16 -6.55 9.37
C GLU A 123 -0.21 -5.08 9.57
N PHE A 124 -0.22 -4.32 8.48
CA PHE A 124 -0.72 -2.94 8.43
C PHE A 124 -2.08 -2.91 7.74
N PRO A 125 -3.19 -2.93 8.48
CA PRO A 125 -4.51 -2.86 7.86
C PRO A 125 -4.67 -1.60 7.01
N VAL A 126 -5.39 -1.72 5.91
CA VAL A 126 -5.59 -0.58 4.98
C VAL A 126 -6.64 0.36 5.54
N THR A 127 -6.23 1.56 5.94
CA THR A 127 -7.14 2.57 6.51
C THR A 127 -7.81 3.40 5.41
N LEU A 128 -7.04 3.93 4.48
CA LEU A 128 -7.51 4.79 3.39
C LEU A 128 -7.11 4.23 2.03
N MET A 129 -8.02 4.20 1.09
CA MET A 129 -7.74 3.80 -0.28
C MET A 129 -8.57 4.62 -1.25
N ASP A 130 -7.96 5.19 -2.28
CA ASP A 130 -8.60 6.03 -3.30
C ASP A 130 -9.85 5.38 -3.91
N ALA A 131 -9.76 4.11 -4.32
CA ALA A 131 -10.89 3.39 -4.90
C ALA A 131 -12.08 3.30 -3.93
N TYR A 132 -11.83 3.12 -2.63
CA TYR A 132 -12.90 3.03 -1.64
C TYR A 132 -13.48 4.41 -1.31
N LEU A 133 -12.63 5.42 -1.12
CA LEU A 133 -13.07 6.79 -0.89
C LEU A 133 -14.00 7.28 -2.00
N PHE A 134 -13.58 7.13 -3.25
CA PHE A 134 -14.33 7.64 -4.39
C PHE A 134 -15.50 6.76 -4.83
N THR A 135 -15.36 5.42 -4.74
CA THR A 135 -16.34 4.50 -5.34
C THR A 135 -17.32 3.95 -4.30
N HIS A 136 -16.84 3.44 -3.18
CA HIS A 136 -17.69 2.81 -2.16
C HIS A 136 -18.26 3.82 -1.18
N MET A 137 -17.43 4.73 -0.67
CA MET A 137 -17.88 5.79 0.25
C MET A 137 -18.51 6.97 -0.50
N GLY A 138 -18.33 7.07 -1.83
CA GLY A 138 -18.91 8.11 -2.67
C GLY A 138 -18.41 9.52 -2.36
N ILE A 139 -17.23 9.66 -1.74
CA ILE A 139 -16.67 10.94 -1.34
C ILE A 139 -16.23 11.69 -2.61
N LYS A 140 -16.63 12.95 -2.70
CA LYS A 140 -16.20 13.84 -3.77
C LYS A 140 -14.84 14.47 -3.43
N GLU A 141 -14.18 15.10 -4.43
CA GLU A 141 -12.86 15.71 -4.26
C GLU A 141 -12.81 16.69 -3.07
N GLU A 142 -13.83 17.52 -2.90
CA GLU A 142 -13.93 18.47 -1.78
C GLU A 142 -14.04 17.83 -0.39
N GLY A 143 -14.43 16.55 -0.33
CA GLY A 143 -14.56 15.80 0.91
C GLY A 143 -13.30 15.00 1.30
N ILE A 144 -12.31 14.87 0.40
CA ILE A 144 -11.13 14.01 0.64
C ILE A 144 -10.28 14.54 1.79
N ILE A 145 -9.88 15.81 1.77
CA ILE A 145 -9.08 16.39 2.86
C ILE A 145 -9.83 16.38 4.20
N PRO A 146 -11.12 16.73 4.27
CA PRO A 146 -11.92 16.53 5.47
C PRO A 146 -11.92 15.08 6.00
N GLU A 147 -12.00 14.06 5.12
CA GLU A 147 -11.95 12.66 5.56
C GLU A 147 -10.55 12.26 6.07
N PHE A 148 -9.48 12.70 5.41
CA PHE A 148 -8.11 12.52 5.91
C PHE A 148 -7.93 13.16 7.28
N LYS A 149 -8.42 14.40 7.46
CA LYS A 149 -8.38 15.10 8.76
C LYS A 149 -9.09 14.31 9.85
N LYS A 150 -10.32 13.88 9.58
CA LYS A 150 -11.12 13.06 10.51
C LYS A 150 -10.41 11.75 10.86
N THR A 151 -9.80 11.09 9.86
CA THR A 151 -9.05 9.84 10.07
C THR A 151 -7.83 10.05 10.95
N LEU A 152 -7.08 11.15 10.74
CA LEU A 152 -5.95 11.51 11.62
C LEU A 152 -6.42 11.79 13.06
N GLU A 153 -7.53 12.52 13.24
CA GLU A 153 -8.11 12.78 14.56
C GLU A 153 -8.48 11.47 15.27
N LEU A 154 -9.13 10.55 14.57
CA LEU A 154 -9.43 9.21 15.11
C LEU A 154 -8.16 8.44 15.47
N GLY A 155 -7.13 8.45 14.61
CA GLY A 155 -5.85 7.79 14.87
C GLY A 155 -5.16 8.33 16.12
N ARG A 156 -5.19 9.64 16.37
CA ARG A 156 -4.61 10.27 17.56
C ARG A 156 -5.26 9.80 18.86
N ASP A 157 -6.54 9.47 18.82
CA ASP A 157 -7.31 9.04 19.99
C ASP A 157 -7.16 7.54 20.30
N PHE A 158 -6.66 6.74 19.34
CA PHE A 158 -6.86 5.30 19.36
C PHE A 158 -5.76 4.48 20.06
N SER A 159 -4.50 4.89 20.05
CA SER A 159 -3.42 4.22 20.79
C SER A 159 -2.04 4.85 20.57
N ASP A 160 -1.04 4.37 21.32
CA ASP A 160 0.39 4.67 21.13
C ASP A 160 0.97 4.16 19.77
N GLN A 161 0.20 3.36 19.02
CA GLN A 161 0.57 2.76 17.73
C GLN A 161 -0.16 3.44 16.55
N ASN A 162 -0.08 4.75 16.47
CA ASN A 162 -0.82 5.56 15.50
C ASN A 162 -0.25 5.41 14.08
N VAL A 163 -0.56 4.32 13.40
CA VAL A 163 -0.24 4.10 11.99
C VAL A 163 -1.53 4.15 11.17
N ILE A 164 -1.52 4.94 10.11
CA ILE A 164 -2.60 5.03 9.12
C ILE A 164 -2.02 4.60 7.77
N SER A 165 -2.47 3.47 7.25
CA SER A 165 -2.07 2.97 5.95
C SER A 165 -2.88 3.62 4.84
N VAL A 166 -2.20 4.20 3.87
CA VAL A 166 -2.82 4.84 2.70
C VAL A 166 -2.42 4.10 1.44
N ILE A 167 -3.42 3.71 0.64
CA ILE A 167 -3.21 3.18 -0.71
C ILE A 167 -3.66 4.21 -1.74
N TRP A 168 -2.81 4.44 -2.73
CA TRP A 168 -3.12 5.25 -3.88
C TRP A 168 -2.67 4.57 -5.16
N HIS A 169 -3.57 4.42 -6.14
CA HIS A 169 -3.24 3.71 -7.37
C HIS A 169 -2.55 4.65 -8.37
N ASP A 170 -1.59 4.14 -9.10
CA ASP A 170 -0.82 4.87 -10.11
C ASP A 170 -1.65 5.25 -11.35
N ASN A 171 -2.59 4.39 -11.75
CA ASN A 171 -3.45 4.60 -12.91
C ASN A 171 -4.44 5.76 -12.76
N VAL A 172 -4.61 6.30 -11.54
CA VAL A 172 -5.53 7.42 -11.28
C VAL A 172 -4.90 8.80 -11.47
N LEU A 173 -3.63 8.91 -11.92
CA LEU A 173 -2.92 10.18 -12.01
C LEU A 173 -3.65 11.22 -12.87
N LYS A 174 -4.30 10.79 -13.95
CA LYS A 174 -5.12 11.66 -14.83
C LYS A 174 -6.59 11.77 -14.40
N MET A 175 -6.97 11.15 -13.31
CA MET A 175 -8.32 11.09 -12.76
C MET A 175 -8.44 11.97 -11.49
N ARG A 176 -9.58 11.86 -10.81
CA ARG A 176 -9.83 12.54 -9.52
C ARG A 176 -8.77 12.20 -8.46
N GLY A 177 -8.35 10.94 -8.40
CA GLY A 177 -7.33 10.49 -7.47
C GLY A 177 -6.00 11.22 -7.66
N GLY A 178 -5.50 11.36 -8.89
CA GLY A 178 -4.25 12.08 -9.16
C GLY A 178 -4.30 13.55 -8.75
N ARG A 179 -5.41 14.23 -9.02
CA ARG A 179 -5.59 15.63 -8.61
C ARG A 179 -5.61 15.82 -7.09
N MET A 180 -6.03 14.80 -6.36
CA MET A 180 -6.07 14.86 -4.89
C MET A 180 -4.77 14.42 -4.24
N TYR A 181 -3.93 13.64 -4.92
CA TYR A 181 -2.70 13.09 -4.33
C TYR A 181 -1.75 14.20 -3.84
N GLU A 182 -1.45 15.18 -4.69
CA GLU A 182 -0.62 16.33 -4.30
C GLU A 182 -1.21 17.08 -3.09
N LYS A 183 -2.52 17.33 -3.08
CA LYS A 183 -3.19 17.99 -1.96
C LYS A 183 -3.16 17.18 -0.67
N ILE A 184 -3.20 15.86 -0.78
CA ILE A 184 -3.07 14.95 0.37
C ILE A 184 -1.65 15.05 0.93
N LEU A 185 -0.63 14.98 0.07
CA LEU A 185 0.76 15.13 0.51
C LEU A 185 1.00 16.49 1.18
N GLU A 186 0.51 17.57 0.56
CA GLU A 186 0.57 18.92 1.13
C GLU A 186 -0.11 18.99 2.50
N PHE A 187 -1.31 18.42 2.63
CA PHE A 187 -2.03 18.36 3.89
C PHE A 187 -1.27 17.57 4.95
N LEU A 188 -0.82 16.35 4.62
CA LEU A 188 -0.15 15.46 5.58
C LEU A 188 1.19 16.06 6.06
N THR A 189 1.98 16.65 5.15
CA THR A 189 3.26 17.28 5.51
C THR A 189 3.11 18.59 6.26
N SER A 190 1.93 19.20 6.24
CA SER A 190 1.61 20.37 7.06
C SER A 190 1.28 20.06 8.52
N GLN A 191 1.17 18.79 8.87
CA GLN A 191 0.86 18.35 10.24
C GLN A 191 2.16 18.12 11.01
N ASP A 192 2.40 18.87 12.07
CA ASP A 192 3.65 18.80 12.87
C ASP A 192 3.89 17.45 13.55
N ASP A 193 2.83 16.69 13.81
CA ASP A 193 2.83 15.42 14.52
C ASP A 193 2.71 14.19 13.58
N VAL A 194 2.67 14.39 12.27
CA VAL A 194 2.62 13.31 11.26
C VAL A 194 4.01 13.07 10.67
N LYS A 195 4.39 11.79 10.63
CA LYS A 195 5.57 11.30 9.90
C LYS A 195 5.09 10.40 8.75
N ILE A 196 5.64 10.61 7.58
CA ILE A 196 5.34 9.82 6.38
C ILE A 196 6.60 9.07 5.98
#